data_b0fb2fdd49af6ba3da195a11d00c542d
#
_entry.id   b0fb2fdd49af6ba3da195a11d00c542d
#
_cell.length_a   1.000
_cell.length_b   1.000
_cell.length_c   1.000
_cell.angle_alpha   90.00
_cell.angle_beta   90.00
_cell.angle_gamma   90.00
#
_symmetry.space_group_name_H-M   'P 1'
#
loop_
_entity.id
_entity.type
_entity.pdbx_description
1 polymer ?
#
loop_
_entity_poly.entity_id
_entity_poly.type
_entity_poly.pdbx_seq_one_letter_code
_entity_poly.pdbx_strand_id
1 'polypeptide(L)'
;MRRFMYTLAVLALLPWAAIHLLWRARKQKEYLYHWGERWGFFPRAEPLLSGHRRPPTLWLHAVSVGETRAAQPLVAALRDRYPDHRILFTHMTPTGRATSAALFGNTVERIYLPYDTPWAMRRFLRHYQPRIGLIMETELWPNLLAECRAAGVPVCLLNARLSARSARRYARWPNLTRQALQSLSAIGAQSLDDAVRLTKLGAAEITVTGNLKFDLDAPPEQLALSHVFRARMGTRPVWLAASTREGEEALILDAWHSAMNSKKVGSDEATDETTAQQEGAGQNPARFAVDALQGGRAKNALIKPRRSRTVEQSTLSSSLRILAVADGDTVMGATPLLVIVPRHPQRFDDVAKLVTERGLCLQRRSEDNAIALTTHVLLGDSMGEMFAWYAAADLAFIGGSLKDYGSQNLIEACVVGTPVLIGPSTYNFAEAARAALTCGAARAISDADDLVRQVGELLADAGQPGQPTQHQRMSEAGREFARRHRGATARSLTLISEVMR
;
A
#
# COMPACT_ATOMS: atom_id res chain seq x y z
N MET A 1 -6.09 -12.96 32.45
CA MET A 1 -7.34 -13.77 32.17
C MET A 1 -6.91 -15.18 31.86
N ARG A 2 -7.62 -16.18 32.38
CA ARG A 2 -7.41 -17.60 32.04
C ARG A 2 -8.21 -17.96 30.78
N ARG A 3 -7.81 -18.96 30.00
CA ARG A 3 -8.50 -19.40 28.77
C ARG A 3 -10.01 -19.65 28.97
N PHE A 4 -10.39 -20.20 30.11
CA PHE A 4 -11.81 -20.40 30.45
C PHE A 4 -12.62 -19.11 30.44
N MET A 5 -12.11 -18.04 31.05
CA MET A 5 -12.76 -16.71 31.06
C MET A 5 -12.84 -16.12 29.62
N TYR A 6 -11.80 -16.32 28.81
CA TYR A 6 -11.83 -15.96 27.41
C TYR A 6 -12.94 -16.72 26.66
N THR A 7 -13.04 -18.02 26.85
CA THR A 7 -14.08 -18.84 26.21
C THR A 7 -15.48 -18.36 26.59
N LEU A 8 -15.74 -18.07 27.88
CA LEU A 8 -17.02 -17.50 28.30
C LEU A 8 -17.31 -16.16 27.64
N ALA A 9 -16.32 -15.29 27.54
CA ALA A 9 -16.48 -14.01 26.85
C ALA A 9 -16.78 -14.19 25.34
N VAL A 10 -16.10 -15.11 24.66
CA VAL A 10 -16.40 -15.46 23.27
C VAL A 10 -17.83 -15.98 23.13
N LEU A 11 -18.25 -16.91 23.98
CA LEU A 11 -19.61 -17.45 23.95
C LEU A 11 -20.68 -16.36 24.16
N ALA A 12 -20.46 -15.46 25.11
CA ALA A 12 -21.36 -14.32 25.35
C ALA A 12 -21.45 -13.35 24.17
N LEU A 13 -20.39 -13.25 23.35
CA LEU A 13 -20.34 -12.39 22.15
C LEU A 13 -20.92 -13.05 20.90
N LEU A 14 -21.14 -14.37 20.87
CA LEU A 14 -21.66 -15.08 19.70
C LEU A 14 -23.02 -14.57 19.20
N PRO A 15 -24.03 -14.27 20.07
CA PRO A 15 -25.30 -13.71 19.61
C PRO A 15 -25.10 -12.35 18.92
N TRP A 16 -24.25 -11.50 19.49
CA TRP A 16 -23.90 -10.22 18.88
C TRP A 16 -23.19 -10.40 17.52
N ALA A 17 -22.27 -11.37 17.44
CA ALA A 17 -21.57 -11.67 16.18
C ALA A 17 -22.56 -12.12 15.08
N ALA A 18 -23.58 -12.93 15.44
CA ALA A 18 -24.64 -13.34 14.53
C ALA A 18 -25.46 -12.13 14.03
N ILE A 19 -25.90 -11.28 14.96
CA ILE A 19 -26.65 -10.05 14.63
C ILE A 19 -25.80 -9.12 13.76
N HIS A 20 -24.55 -8.94 14.08
CA HIS A 20 -23.62 -8.10 13.33
C HIS A 20 -23.39 -8.64 11.91
N LEU A 21 -23.29 -9.96 11.72
CA LEU A 21 -23.21 -10.56 10.36
C LEU A 21 -24.49 -10.30 9.56
N LEU A 22 -25.67 -10.46 10.15
CA LEU A 22 -26.95 -10.16 9.52
C LEU A 22 -27.05 -8.68 9.14
N TRP A 23 -26.59 -7.78 10.01
CA TRP A 23 -26.54 -6.36 9.71
C TRP A 23 -25.58 -6.03 8.54
N ARG A 24 -24.38 -6.63 8.50
CA ARG A 24 -23.45 -6.47 7.38
C ARG A 24 -24.00 -7.05 6.08
N ALA A 25 -24.77 -8.13 6.17
CA ALA A 25 -25.37 -8.78 5.02
C ALA A 25 -26.41 -7.88 4.29
N ARG A 26 -26.95 -6.86 4.97
CA ARG A 26 -27.82 -5.84 4.31
C ARG A 26 -27.07 -5.05 3.24
N LYS A 27 -25.76 -4.82 3.42
CA LYS A 27 -24.90 -4.12 2.46
C LYS A 27 -24.15 -5.08 1.52
N GLN A 28 -23.87 -6.29 2.00
CA GLN A 28 -23.09 -7.29 1.26
C GLN A 28 -23.62 -8.69 1.56
N LYS A 29 -24.46 -9.23 0.66
CA LYS A 29 -25.19 -10.51 0.85
C LYS A 29 -24.26 -11.72 1.03
N GLU A 30 -23.04 -11.64 0.53
CA GLU A 30 -22.01 -12.68 0.63
C GLU A 30 -21.65 -13.04 2.09
N TYR A 31 -21.97 -12.20 3.06
CA TYR A 31 -21.82 -12.52 4.49
C TYR A 31 -22.73 -13.66 4.96
N LEU A 32 -23.82 -13.96 4.23
CA LEU A 32 -24.73 -15.08 4.53
C LEU A 32 -24.29 -16.38 3.90
N TYR A 33 -23.40 -16.34 2.88
CA TYR A 33 -22.95 -17.55 2.23
C TYR A 33 -22.03 -18.35 3.14
N HIS A 34 -22.15 -19.66 3.08
CA HIS A 34 -21.35 -20.59 3.91
C HIS A 34 -21.46 -20.32 5.41
N TRP A 35 -22.63 -19.86 5.86
CA TRP A 35 -22.90 -19.52 7.27
C TRP A 35 -22.51 -20.65 8.24
N GLY A 36 -22.80 -21.92 7.89
CA GLY A 36 -22.49 -23.07 8.71
C GLY A 36 -21.01 -23.24 9.04
N GLU A 37 -20.11 -22.88 8.09
CA GLU A 37 -18.67 -22.97 8.32
C GLU A 37 -18.22 -22.17 9.55
N ARG A 38 -18.79 -20.95 9.75
CA ARG A 38 -18.47 -20.09 10.89
C ARG A 38 -18.85 -20.65 12.24
N TRP A 39 -19.75 -21.64 12.26
CA TRP A 39 -20.21 -22.37 13.44
C TRP A 39 -19.59 -23.77 13.56
N GLY A 40 -18.66 -24.10 12.67
CA GLY A 40 -18.02 -25.43 12.63
C GLY A 40 -18.89 -26.52 12.02
N PHE A 41 -19.85 -26.14 11.16
CA PHE A 41 -20.62 -27.11 10.35
C PHE A 41 -20.06 -27.14 8.95
N PHE A 42 -19.46 -28.24 8.58
CA PHE A 42 -18.83 -28.44 7.28
C PHE A 42 -19.63 -29.45 6.46
N PRO A 43 -19.63 -29.36 5.10
CA PRO A 43 -20.18 -30.37 4.23
C PRO A 43 -19.57 -31.74 4.57
N ARG A 44 -20.37 -32.80 4.42
CA ARG A 44 -19.79 -34.15 4.56
C ARG A 44 -18.69 -34.33 3.52
N ALA A 45 -17.56 -34.81 3.99
CA ALA A 45 -16.49 -35.18 3.10
C ALA A 45 -16.98 -36.31 2.18
N GLU A 46 -16.73 -36.17 0.87
CA GLU A 46 -17.06 -37.22 -0.08
C GLU A 46 -16.40 -38.54 0.32
N PRO A 47 -17.13 -39.68 0.20
CA PRO A 47 -16.56 -40.98 0.45
C PRO A 47 -15.35 -41.21 -0.46
N LEU A 48 -14.23 -41.60 0.10
CA LEU A 48 -13.08 -42.04 -0.68
C LEU A 48 -13.39 -43.38 -1.32
N LEU A 49 -13.00 -43.54 -2.58
CA LEU A 49 -12.97 -44.85 -3.21
C LEU A 49 -12.08 -45.77 -2.37
N SER A 50 -12.48 -47.05 -2.27
CA SER A 50 -11.77 -48.05 -1.47
C SER A 50 -10.27 -48.05 -1.78
N GLY A 51 -9.44 -47.90 -0.76
CA GLY A 51 -7.98 -47.92 -0.89
C GLY A 51 -7.31 -46.56 -1.06
N HIS A 52 -8.04 -45.45 -1.26
CA HIS A 52 -7.44 -44.12 -1.37
C HIS A 52 -7.39 -43.40 -0.01
N ARG A 53 -6.20 -42.95 0.37
CA ARG A 53 -6.03 -42.03 1.53
C ARG A 53 -6.23 -40.60 1.07
N ARG A 54 -6.85 -39.77 1.92
CA ARG A 54 -6.94 -38.34 1.65
C ARG A 54 -5.53 -37.74 1.63
N PRO A 55 -5.22 -36.88 0.64
CA PRO A 55 -3.97 -36.13 0.66
C PRO A 55 -3.79 -35.37 1.98
N PRO A 56 -2.59 -35.33 2.56
CA PRO A 56 -2.32 -34.55 3.74
C PRO A 56 -2.69 -33.07 3.51
N THR A 57 -3.20 -32.40 4.54
CA THR A 57 -3.67 -31.02 4.41
C THR A 57 -2.65 -30.05 5.00
N LEU A 58 -2.21 -29.09 4.21
CA LEU A 58 -1.55 -27.87 4.68
C LEU A 58 -2.66 -26.82 4.89
N TRP A 59 -2.87 -26.40 6.12
CA TRP A 59 -3.88 -25.39 6.43
C TRP A 59 -3.22 -24.03 6.55
N LEU A 60 -3.70 -23.05 5.77
CA LEU A 60 -3.26 -21.66 5.77
C LEU A 60 -4.43 -20.75 6.17
N HIS A 61 -4.20 -19.81 7.10
CA HIS A 61 -5.18 -18.85 7.57
C HIS A 61 -4.76 -17.43 7.26
N ALA A 62 -5.60 -16.69 6.51
CA ALA A 62 -5.44 -15.27 6.25
C ALA A 62 -6.80 -14.57 6.33
N VAL A 63 -6.90 -13.55 7.16
CA VAL A 63 -8.16 -12.87 7.48
C VAL A 63 -8.58 -11.90 6.38
N SER A 64 -7.64 -11.14 5.84
CA SER A 64 -7.88 -10.00 4.96
C SER A 64 -7.41 -10.21 3.52
N VAL A 65 -7.87 -9.33 2.62
CA VAL A 65 -7.38 -9.24 1.24
C VAL A 65 -5.85 -9.04 1.19
N GLY A 66 -5.32 -8.19 2.07
CA GLY A 66 -3.89 -7.89 2.11
C GLY A 66 -3.04 -9.10 2.50
N GLU A 67 -3.48 -9.87 3.50
CA GLU A 67 -2.83 -11.11 3.92
C GLU A 67 -2.93 -12.20 2.84
N THR A 68 -4.11 -12.33 2.20
CA THR A 68 -4.33 -13.28 1.11
C THR A 68 -3.37 -13.02 -0.06
N ARG A 69 -3.18 -11.77 -0.45
CA ARG A 69 -2.22 -11.37 -1.48
C ARG A 69 -0.77 -11.61 -1.03
N ALA A 70 -0.44 -11.24 0.21
CA ALA A 70 0.91 -11.47 0.76
C ALA A 70 1.28 -12.96 0.84
N ALA A 71 0.28 -13.84 0.99
CA ALA A 71 0.49 -15.29 1.01
C ALA A 71 0.72 -15.91 -0.39
N GLN A 72 0.52 -15.16 -1.48
CA GLN A 72 0.61 -15.71 -2.85
C GLN A 72 1.96 -16.39 -3.14
N PRO A 73 3.13 -15.78 -2.88
CA PRO A 73 4.41 -16.42 -3.10
C PRO A 73 4.58 -17.69 -2.24
N LEU A 74 4.10 -17.65 -1.00
CA LEU A 74 4.15 -18.79 -0.08
C LEU A 74 3.27 -19.96 -0.57
N VAL A 75 2.07 -19.69 -1.06
CA VAL A 75 1.16 -20.72 -1.61
C VAL A 75 1.77 -21.40 -2.82
N ALA A 76 2.39 -20.62 -3.74
CA ALA A 76 3.10 -21.16 -4.89
C ALA A 76 4.24 -22.09 -4.43
N ALA A 77 5.10 -21.60 -3.54
CA ALA A 77 6.24 -22.35 -3.03
C ALA A 77 5.84 -23.61 -2.22
N LEU A 78 4.71 -23.57 -1.49
CA LEU A 78 4.16 -24.75 -0.80
C LEU A 78 3.67 -25.81 -1.79
N ARG A 79 3.04 -25.40 -2.89
CA ARG A 79 2.59 -26.34 -3.95
C ARG A 79 3.76 -27.02 -4.63
N ASP A 80 4.81 -26.26 -4.94
CA ASP A 80 6.02 -26.80 -5.56
C ASP A 80 6.76 -27.76 -4.64
N ARG A 81 6.81 -27.44 -3.35
CA ARG A 81 7.55 -28.22 -2.34
C ARG A 81 6.79 -29.45 -1.86
N TYR A 82 5.45 -29.38 -1.82
CA TYR A 82 4.56 -30.40 -1.29
C TYR A 82 3.43 -30.72 -2.29
N PRO A 83 3.74 -31.23 -3.49
CA PRO A 83 2.76 -31.42 -4.57
C PRO A 83 1.64 -32.42 -4.22
N ASP A 84 1.92 -33.38 -3.31
CA ASP A 84 0.94 -34.38 -2.85
C ASP A 84 0.03 -33.89 -1.71
N HIS A 85 0.18 -32.64 -1.28
CA HIS A 85 -0.63 -32.06 -0.23
C HIS A 85 -1.73 -31.17 -0.82
N ARG A 86 -2.92 -31.26 -0.24
CA ARG A 86 -3.95 -30.24 -0.50
C ARG A 86 -3.73 -29.01 0.36
N ILE A 87 -4.03 -27.83 -0.15
CA ILE A 87 -4.00 -26.60 0.59
C ILE A 87 -5.43 -26.22 0.97
N LEU A 88 -5.68 -26.12 2.28
CA LEU A 88 -6.91 -25.56 2.85
C LEU A 88 -6.66 -24.10 3.25
N PHE A 89 -7.38 -23.19 2.65
CA PHE A 89 -7.25 -21.76 2.93
C PHE A 89 -8.46 -21.24 3.70
N THR A 90 -8.24 -20.72 4.90
CA THR A 90 -9.33 -20.21 5.75
C THR A 90 -9.33 -18.70 5.82
N HIS A 91 -10.53 -18.11 5.79
CA HIS A 91 -10.79 -16.68 5.77
C HIS A 91 -11.78 -16.26 6.85
N MET A 92 -11.83 -14.95 7.18
CA MET A 92 -12.87 -14.37 8.03
C MET A 92 -13.81 -13.44 7.27
N THR A 93 -13.41 -12.94 6.08
CA THR A 93 -14.16 -11.97 5.29
C THR A 93 -14.53 -12.50 3.90
N PRO A 94 -15.71 -12.14 3.35
CA PRO A 94 -16.09 -12.49 1.99
C PRO A 94 -15.09 -11.97 0.95
N THR A 95 -14.57 -10.77 1.13
CA THR A 95 -13.58 -10.17 0.23
C THR A 95 -12.26 -10.93 0.24
N GLY A 96 -11.79 -11.42 1.40
CA GLY A 96 -10.61 -12.29 1.47
C GLY A 96 -10.83 -13.62 0.74
N ARG A 97 -12.01 -14.26 0.94
CA ARG A 97 -12.38 -15.48 0.23
C ARG A 97 -12.47 -15.28 -1.29
N ALA A 98 -13.07 -14.17 -1.74
CA ALA A 98 -13.15 -13.82 -3.17
C ALA A 98 -11.76 -13.56 -3.76
N THR A 99 -10.88 -12.86 -3.04
CA THR A 99 -9.50 -12.64 -3.46
C THR A 99 -8.74 -13.96 -3.62
N SER A 100 -8.91 -14.88 -2.67
CA SER A 100 -8.32 -16.22 -2.75
C SER A 100 -8.87 -17.01 -3.96
N ALA A 101 -10.16 -16.85 -4.29
CA ALA A 101 -10.75 -17.48 -5.46
C ALA A 101 -10.15 -16.93 -6.76
N ALA A 102 -9.97 -15.61 -6.84
CA ALA A 102 -9.38 -14.97 -8.01
C ALA A 102 -7.89 -15.32 -8.20
N LEU A 103 -7.11 -15.40 -7.09
CA LEU A 103 -5.67 -15.66 -7.16
C LEU A 103 -5.32 -17.13 -7.38
N PHE A 104 -6.08 -18.06 -6.78
CA PHE A 104 -5.68 -19.46 -6.71
C PHE A 104 -6.64 -20.41 -7.46
N GLY A 105 -7.74 -19.90 -7.99
CA GLY A 105 -8.72 -20.74 -8.70
C GLY A 105 -9.14 -21.95 -7.84
N ASN A 106 -9.19 -23.12 -8.42
CA ASN A 106 -9.54 -24.37 -7.76
C ASN A 106 -8.32 -25.11 -7.16
N THR A 107 -7.15 -24.48 -7.13
CA THR A 107 -5.93 -25.10 -6.60
C THR A 107 -5.84 -25.12 -5.07
N VAL A 108 -6.74 -24.39 -4.39
CA VAL A 108 -6.89 -24.40 -2.94
C VAL A 108 -8.35 -24.59 -2.57
N GLU A 109 -8.60 -25.37 -1.51
CA GLU A 109 -9.92 -25.43 -0.87
C GLU A 109 -10.13 -24.21 0.02
N ARG A 110 -11.33 -23.62 0.06
CA ARG A 110 -11.63 -22.40 0.80
C ARG A 110 -12.82 -22.55 1.73
N ILE A 111 -12.63 -22.13 2.98
CA ILE A 111 -13.70 -22.06 3.96
C ILE A 111 -13.57 -20.82 4.84
N TYR A 112 -14.62 -20.51 5.60
CA TYR A 112 -14.49 -19.61 6.73
C TYR A 112 -13.98 -20.34 7.96
N LEU A 113 -12.98 -19.76 8.65
CA LEU A 113 -12.57 -20.27 9.96
C LEU A 113 -13.75 -20.12 10.95
N PRO A 114 -14.08 -21.14 11.75
CA PRO A 114 -15.11 -21.00 12.76
C PRO A 114 -14.79 -19.95 13.82
N TYR A 115 -15.79 -19.46 14.52
CA TYR A 115 -15.58 -18.65 15.72
C TYR A 115 -14.80 -19.42 16.77
N ASP A 116 -13.92 -18.71 17.51
CA ASP A 116 -12.93 -19.32 18.43
C ASP A 116 -13.57 -19.95 19.67
N THR A 117 -14.38 -20.97 19.46
CA THR A 117 -14.95 -21.81 20.51
C THR A 117 -14.31 -23.20 20.50
N PRO A 118 -14.05 -23.82 21.68
CA PRO A 118 -13.36 -25.10 21.73
C PRO A 118 -14.05 -26.20 20.90
N TRP A 119 -15.38 -26.28 20.91
CA TRP A 119 -16.12 -27.30 20.18
C TRP A 119 -16.09 -27.11 18.68
N ALA A 120 -16.16 -25.85 18.18
CA ALA A 120 -16.11 -25.56 16.75
C ALA A 120 -14.70 -25.83 16.20
N MET A 121 -13.66 -25.47 16.96
CA MET A 121 -12.27 -25.74 16.59
C MET A 121 -11.96 -27.23 16.59
N ARG A 122 -12.44 -28.01 17.57
CA ARG A 122 -12.31 -29.49 17.54
C ARG A 122 -13.00 -30.10 16.32
N ARG A 123 -14.19 -29.59 15.94
CA ARG A 123 -14.88 -30.05 14.71
C ARG A 123 -14.10 -29.74 13.47
N PHE A 124 -13.55 -28.54 13.36
CA PHE A 124 -12.68 -28.14 12.28
C PHE A 124 -11.47 -29.06 12.16
N LEU A 125 -10.72 -29.25 13.23
CA LEU A 125 -9.53 -30.10 13.24
C LEU A 125 -9.84 -31.56 12.92
N ARG A 126 -10.94 -32.11 13.46
CA ARG A 126 -11.39 -33.50 13.15
C ARG A 126 -11.83 -33.67 11.70
N HIS A 127 -12.45 -32.65 11.10
CA HIS A 127 -12.95 -32.72 9.74
C HIS A 127 -11.82 -32.62 8.70
N TYR A 128 -10.92 -31.64 8.86
CA TYR A 128 -9.87 -31.36 7.88
C TYR A 128 -8.55 -32.08 8.15
N GLN A 129 -8.30 -32.50 9.36
CA GLN A 129 -7.09 -33.21 9.81
C GLN A 129 -5.80 -32.56 9.27
N PRO A 130 -5.58 -31.25 9.52
CA PRO A 130 -4.40 -30.58 8.98
C PRO A 130 -3.12 -31.17 9.58
N ARG A 131 -2.13 -31.40 8.73
CA ARG A 131 -0.79 -31.83 9.14
C ARG A 131 -0.03 -30.68 9.83
N ILE A 132 -0.30 -29.45 9.39
CA ILE A 132 0.25 -28.22 9.96
C ILE A 132 -0.70 -27.06 9.73
N GLY A 133 -0.73 -26.11 10.66
CA GLY A 133 -1.42 -24.82 10.54
C GLY A 133 -0.42 -23.69 10.30
N LEU A 134 -0.70 -22.86 9.30
CA LEU A 134 0.11 -21.70 8.91
C LEU A 134 -0.76 -20.45 9.08
N ILE A 135 -0.53 -19.66 10.13
CA ILE A 135 -1.34 -18.47 10.44
C ILE A 135 -0.56 -17.22 9.99
N MET A 136 -1.22 -16.38 9.20
CA MET A 136 -0.61 -15.14 8.69
C MET A 136 -0.73 -13.99 9.68
N GLU A 137 0.28 -13.14 9.73
CA GLU A 137 0.39 -11.92 10.54
C GLU A 137 0.21 -12.18 12.06
N THR A 138 -0.71 -11.47 12.75
CA THR A 138 -0.83 -11.59 14.22
C THR A 138 -2.23 -12.02 14.62
N GLU A 139 -2.64 -13.17 14.16
CA GLU A 139 -3.94 -13.77 14.48
C GLU A 139 -3.80 -14.82 15.61
N LEU A 140 -3.74 -14.34 16.87
CA LEU A 140 -3.66 -15.20 18.05
C LEU A 140 -5.06 -15.55 18.55
N TRP A 141 -5.49 -16.78 18.26
CA TRP A 141 -6.79 -17.33 18.65
C TRP A 141 -6.61 -18.37 19.77
N PRO A 142 -6.82 -18.00 21.04
CA PRO A 142 -6.42 -18.84 22.20
C PRO A 142 -7.05 -20.22 22.24
N ASN A 143 -8.32 -20.38 21.83
CA ASN A 143 -8.94 -21.70 21.81
C ASN A 143 -8.45 -22.53 20.63
N LEU A 144 -8.35 -21.95 19.43
CA LEU A 144 -7.79 -22.60 18.25
C LEU A 144 -6.39 -23.17 18.55
N LEU A 145 -5.48 -22.34 19.05
CA LEU A 145 -4.11 -22.76 19.35
C LEU A 145 -4.06 -23.87 20.43
N ALA A 146 -4.91 -23.77 21.45
CA ALA A 146 -5.00 -24.78 22.48
C ALA A 146 -5.57 -26.11 21.94
N GLU A 147 -6.57 -26.06 21.07
CA GLU A 147 -7.15 -27.28 20.46
C GLU A 147 -6.21 -27.88 19.40
N CYS A 148 -5.44 -27.08 18.66
CA CYS A 148 -4.35 -27.57 17.79
C CYS A 148 -3.29 -28.31 18.60
N ARG A 149 -2.83 -27.74 19.71
CA ARG A 149 -1.87 -28.38 20.61
C ARG A 149 -2.42 -29.71 21.19
N ALA A 150 -3.69 -29.73 21.62
CA ALA A 150 -4.33 -30.94 22.14
C ALA A 150 -4.50 -32.01 21.04
N ALA A 151 -4.66 -31.64 19.80
CA ALA A 151 -4.78 -32.54 18.65
C ALA A 151 -3.42 -32.94 18.05
N GLY A 152 -2.31 -32.46 18.58
CA GLY A 152 -0.97 -32.70 18.03
C GLY A 152 -0.72 -32.03 16.67
N VAL A 153 -1.49 -30.99 16.32
CA VAL A 153 -1.31 -30.24 15.08
C VAL A 153 -0.35 -29.07 15.32
N PRO A 154 0.85 -29.08 14.76
CA PRO A 154 1.78 -27.97 14.87
C PRO A 154 1.24 -26.74 14.16
N VAL A 155 1.51 -25.54 14.74
CA VAL A 155 1.07 -24.26 14.17
C VAL A 155 2.24 -23.30 14.07
N CYS A 156 2.47 -22.77 12.86
CA CYS A 156 3.43 -21.69 12.63
C CYS A 156 2.71 -20.35 12.46
N LEU A 157 3.21 -19.33 13.14
CA LEU A 157 2.83 -17.93 12.89
C LEU A 157 3.82 -17.34 11.88
N LEU A 158 3.34 -17.01 10.70
CA LEU A 158 4.17 -16.55 9.58
C LEU A 158 3.90 -15.09 9.25
N ASN A 159 4.92 -14.40 8.71
CA ASN A 159 4.83 -12.99 8.41
C ASN A 159 4.35 -12.18 9.61
N ALA A 160 4.77 -12.57 10.82
CA ALA A 160 4.27 -12.02 12.07
C ALA A 160 4.66 -10.56 12.23
N ARG A 161 3.64 -9.72 12.42
CA ARG A 161 3.78 -8.28 12.60
C ARG A 161 3.06 -7.84 13.86
N LEU A 162 3.74 -7.14 14.75
CA LEU A 162 3.17 -6.68 16.01
C LEU A 162 3.49 -5.21 16.28
N SER A 163 2.54 -4.31 16.00
CA SER A 163 2.71 -2.88 16.31
C SER A 163 2.85 -2.65 17.83
N ALA A 164 3.52 -1.57 18.23
CA ALA A 164 3.63 -1.18 19.63
C ALA A 164 2.26 -1.02 20.33
N ARG A 165 1.24 -0.51 19.60
CA ARG A 165 -0.14 -0.40 20.09
C ARG A 165 -0.76 -1.77 20.35
N SER A 166 -0.60 -2.71 19.43
CA SER A 166 -1.09 -4.08 19.58
C SER A 166 -0.36 -4.83 20.70
N ALA A 167 0.97 -4.67 20.80
CA ALA A 167 1.76 -5.24 21.88
C ALA A 167 1.25 -4.79 23.27
N ARG A 168 0.97 -3.50 23.46
CA ARG A 168 0.36 -2.99 24.69
C ARG A 168 -1.02 -3.59 24.96
N ARG A 169 -1.81 -3.87 23.93
CA ARG A 169 -3.13 -4.51 24.08
C ARG A 169 -3.00 -5.96 24.53
N TYR A 170 -2.09 -6.73 23.92
CA TYR A 170 -1.81 -8.12 24.32
C TYR A 170 -1.21 -8.21 25.74
N ALA A 171 -0.37 -7.25 26.12
CA ALA A 171 0.22 -7.17 27.45
C ALA A 171 -0.82 -7.00 28.59
N ARG A 172 -2.06 -6.54 28.30
CA ARG A 172 -3.14 -6.49 29.29
C ARG A 172 -3.60 -7.88 29.79
N TRP A 173 -3.32 -8.93 29.00
CA TRP A 173 -3.71 -10.30 29.30
C TRP A 173 -2.51 -11.25 29.28
N PRO A 174 -1.46 -11.03 30.13
CA PRO A 174 -0.14 -11.63 29.97
C PRO A 174 -0.17 -13.16 29.95
N ASN A 175 -0.94 -13.78 30.86
CA ASN A 175 -1.03 -15.25 30.94
C ASN A 175 -1.70 -15.86 29.71
N LEU A 176 -2.78 -15.24 29.20
CA LEU A 176 -3.48 -15.73 28.00
C LEU A 176 -2.60 -15.59 26.76
N THR A 177 -1.97 -14.42 26.59
CA THR A 177 -1.07 -14.13 25.48
C THR A 177 0.13 -15.06 25.48
N ARG A 178 0.77 -15.24 26.64
CA ARG A 178 1.91 -16.17 26.78
C ARG A 178 1.51 -17.60 26.43
N GLN A 179 0.38 -18.09 26.94
CA GLN A 179 -0.10 -19.44 26.62
C GLN A 179 -0.36 -19.61 25.12
N ALA A 180 -0.96 -18.60 24.47
CA ALA A 180 -1.20 -18.63 23.03
C ALA A 180 0.11 -18.67 22.24
N LEU A 181 1.07 -17.79 22.57
CA LEU A 181 2.38 -17.75 21.92
C LEU A 181 3.18 -19.05 22.13
N GLN A 182 3.15 -19.62 23.33
CA GLN A 182 3.82 -20.89 23.66
C GLN A 182 3.12 -22.14 23.05
N SER A 183 1.93 -21.99 22.50
CA SER A 183 1.25 -23.05 21.76
C SER A 183 1.64 -23.08 20.28
N LEU A 184 2.40 -22.08 19.80
CA LEU A 184 2.95 -22.06 18.46
C LEU A 184 4.21 -22.93 18.40
N SER A 185 4.37 -23.65 17.30
CA SER A 185 5.57 -24.49 17.04
C SER A 185 6.71 -23.66 16.48
N ALA A 186 6.43 -22.59 15.75
CA ALA A 186 7.43 -21.65 15.24
C ALA A 186 6.81 -20.28 14.94
N ILE A 187 7.64 -19.24 14.96
CA ILE A 187 7.24 -17.87 14.64
C ILE A 187 8.23 -17.26 13.65
N GLY A 188 7.74 -16.88 12.47
CA GLY A 188 8.47 -16.11 11.47
C GLY A 188 8.07 -14.65 11.52
N ALA A 189 8.90 -13.77 12.11
CA ALA A 189 8.63 -12.34 12.25
C ALA A 189 9.04 -11.56 10.98
N GLN A 190 8.29 -10.47 10.68
CA GLN A 190 8.65 -9.58 9.56
C GLN A 190 9.95 -8.82 9.84
N SER A 191 10.18 -8.41 11.08
CA SER A 191 11.30 -7.58 11.48
C SER A 191 11.86 -7.95 12.84
N LEU A 192 13.07 -7.44 13.14
CA LEU A 192 13.65 -7.55 14.47
C LEU A 192 12.78 -6.86 15.54
N ASP A 193 12.20 -5.71 15.21
CA ASP A 193 11.31 -4.98 16.10
C ASP A 193 10.07 -5.79 16.49
N ASP A 194 9.49 -6.52 15.52
CA ASP A 194 8.35 -7.42 15.78
C ASP A 194 8.79 -8.61 16.62
N ALA A 195 9.96 -9.19 16.34
CA ALA A 195 10.53 -10.27 17.12
C ALA A 195 10.74 -9.85 18.59
N VAL A 196 11.35 -8.70 18.83
CA VAL A 196 11.57 -8.15 20.20
C VAL A 196 10.24 -7.96 20.94
N ARG A 197 9.19 -7.46 20.26
CA ARG A 197 7.87 -7.26 20.89
C ARG A 197 7.19 -8.59 21.21
N LEU A 198 7.29 -9.59 20.35
CA LEU A 198 6.76 -10.94 20.58
C LEU A 198 7.49 -11.65 21.71
N THR A 199 8.82 -11.56 21.78
CA THR A 199 9.64 -12.10 22.89
C THR A 199 9.22 -11.49 24.23
N LYS A 200 9.01 -10.16 24.28
CA LYS A 200 8.53 -9.48 25.49
C LYS A 200 7.15 -9.96 25.95
N LEU A 201 6.32 -10.48 25.05
CA LEU A 201 5.02 -11.07 25.36
C LEU A 201 5.11 -12.55 25.75
N GLY A 202 6.29 -13.16 25.68
CA GLY A 202 6.56 -14.53 26.11
C GLY A 202 6.61 -15.57 25.01
N ALA A 203 6.83 -15.17 23.76
CA ALA A 203 7.20 -16.10 22.69
C ALA A 203 8.62 -16.70 22.95
N ALA A 204 8.78 -17.99 22.65
CA ALA A 204 10.02 -18.71 22.92
C ALA A 204 11.03 -18.52 21.77
N GLU A 205 10.79 -19.10 20.61
CA GLU A 205 11.69 -19.08 19.47
C GLU A 205 11.08 -18.27 18.34
N ILE A 206 11.84 -17.28 17.86
CA ILE A 206 11.39 -16.40 16.78
C ILE A 206 12.51 -16.28 15.74
N THR A 207 12.19 -16.61 14.51
CA THR A 207 13.05 -16.39 13.36
C THR A 207 12.62 -15.13 12.63
N VAL A 208 13.52 -14.21 12.31
CA VAL A 208 13.22 -13.07 11.44
C VAL A 208 13.24 -13.54 10.00
N THR A 209 12.06 -13.81 9.45
CA THR A 209 11.90 -14.30 8.07
C THR A 209 11.78 -13.16 7.05
N GLY A 210 11.49 -11.94 7.48
CA GLY A 210 11.20 -10.84 6.58
C GLY A 210 9.71 -10.77 6.19
N ASN A 211 9.37 -9.82 5.34
CA ASN A 211 7.99 -9.59 4.93
C ASN A 211 7.72 -10.20 3.55
N LEU A 212 6.79 -11.13 3.48
CA LEU A 212 6.38 -11.82 2.25
C LEU A 212 5.93 -10.87 1.11
N LYS A 213 5.52 -9.66 1.44
CA LYS A 213 5.14 -8.65 0.44
C LYS A 213 6.31 -8.22 -0.46
N PHE A 214 7.56 -8.43 -0.05
CA PHE A 214 8.74 -8.15 -0.88
C PHE A 214 9.06 -9.25 -1.88
N ASP A 215 8.50 -10.44 -1.71
CA ASP A 215 8.70 -11.58 -2.62
C ASP A 215 7.71 -11.59 -3.79
N LEU A 216 6.98 -10.49 -3.98
CA LEU A 216 6.12 -10.30 -5.14
C LEU A 216 6.99 -9.90 -6.35
N ASP A 217 6.83 -10.62 -7.44
CA ASP A 217 7.32 -10.22 -8.75
C ASP A 217 6.21 -9.48 -9.51
N ALA A 218 6.60 -8.55 -10.36
CA ALA A 218 5.66 -7.94 -11.28
C ALA A 218 5.22 -9.01 -12.31
N PRO A 219 3.90 -9.31 -12.41
CA PRO A 219 3.43 -10.29 -13.35
C PRO A 219 3.80 -9.91 -14.80
N PRO A 220 4.32 -10.85 -15.63
CA PRO A 220 4.74 -10.56 -17.01
C PRO A 220 3.64 -9.92 -17.86
N GLU A 221 2.39 -10.34 -17.67
CA GLU A 221 1.22 -9.77 -18.36
C GLU A 221 0.99 -8.30 -17.98
N GLN A 222 1.28 -7.90 -16.74
CA GLN A 222 1.16 -6.51 -16.31
C GLN A 222 2.33 -5.65 -16.81
N LEU A 223 3.52 -6.22 -16.93
CA LEU A 223 4.63 -5.54 -17.57
C LEU A 223 4.36 -5.33 -19.07
N ALA A 224 3.80 -6.32 -19.76
CA ALA A 224 3.34 -6.16 -21.14
C ALA A 224 2.25 -5.08 -21.25
N LEU A 225 1.29 -5.05 -20.33
CA LEU A 225 0.24 -4.04 -20.28
C LEU A 225 0.80 -2.62 -20.02
N SER A 226 1.87 -2.49 -19.23
CA SER A 226 2.51 -1.19 -18.98
C SER A 226 3.05 -0.55 -20.25
N HIS A 227 3.59 -1.34 -21.18
CA HIS A 227 4.03 -0.84 -22.50
C HIS A 227 2.84 -0.33 -23.31
N VAL A 228 1.69 -1.00 -23.25
CA VAL A 228 0.45 -0.53 -23.91
C VAL A 228 0.00 0.80 -23.30
N PHE A 229 0.00 0.91 -21.96
CA PHE A 229 -0.35 2.15 -21.27
C PHE A 229 0.60 3.29 -21.67
N ARG A 230 1.91 3.03 -21.66
CA ARG A 230 2.90 4.04 -22.01
C ARG A 230 2.76 4.49 -23.47
N ALA A 231 2.55 3.57 -24.41
CA ALA A 231 2.33 3.89 -25.82
C ALA A 231 1.09 4.80 -26.02
N ARG A 232 0.03 4.60 -25.25
CA ARG A 232 -1.18 5.45 -25.29
C ARG A 232 -0.99 6.83 -24.69
N MET A 233 -0.15 6.95 -23.64
CA MET A 233 0.15 8.21 -22.98
C MET A 233 1.22 9.03 -23.71
N GLY A 234 1.94 8.41 -24.67
CA GLY A 234 2.99 9.06 -25.46
C GLY A 234 4.26 9.33 -24.66
N THR A 235 5.02 10.34 -25.10
CA THR A 235 6.33 10.72 -24.53
C THR A 235 6.22 11.72 -23.37
N ARG A 236 5.02 12.26 -23.08
CA ARG A 236 4.81 13.23 -22.00
C ARG A 236 5.12 12.63 -20.64
N PRO A 237 5.63 13.44 -19.67
CA PRO A 237 5.82 12.98 -18.32
C PRO A 237 4.51 12.52 -17.65
N VAL A 238 4.56 11.42 -16.92
CA VAL A 238 3.39 10.79 -16.28
C VAL A 238 3.65 10.61 -14.78
N TRP A 239 2.79 11.17 -13.95
CA TRP A 239 2.83 10.86 -12.53
C TRP A 239 1.52 10.22 -12.06
N LEU A 240 1.67 9.27 -11.16
CA LEU A 240 0.60 8.38 -10.70
C LEU A 240 0.20 8.71 -9.26
N ALA A 241 -1.06 9.01 -9.01
CA ALA A 241 -1.66 8.99 -7.68
C ALA A 241 -2.27 7.59 -7.43
N ALA A 242 -1.49 6.72 -6.81
CA ALA A 242 -1.74 5.28 -6.71
C ALA A 242 -2.62 4.91 -5.52
N SER A 243 -3.73 4.21 -5.75
CA SER A 243 -4.62 3.69 -4.70
C SER A 243 -5.12 4.76 -3.73
N THR A 244 -5.58 5.88 -4.26
CA THR A 244 -6.05 7.04 -3.49
C THR A 244 -7.27 6.72 -2.63
N ARG A 245 -7.43 7.45 -1.53
CA ARG A 245 -8.50 7.32 -0.56
C ARG A 245 -9.36 8.57 -0.54
N GLU A 246 -10.56 8.43 0.03
CA GLU A 246 -11.56 9.50 0.10
C GLU A 246 -11.00 10.81 0.63
N GLY A 247 -11.17 11.87 -0.17
CA GLY A 247 -10.72 13.24 0.11
C GLY A 247 -9.25 13.52 -0.20
N GLU A 248 -8.43 12.54 -0.58
CA GLU A 248 -7.09 12.79 -1.10
C GLU A 248 -7.15 13.34 -2.51
N GLU A 249 -8.06 12.79 -3.34
CA GLU A 249 -8.20 13.19 -4.74
C GLU A 249 -8.58 14.67 -4.87
N ALA A 250 -9.46 15.16 -3.99
CA ALA A 250 -9.81 16.58 -4.00
C ALA A 250 -8.60 17.47 -3.70
N LEU A 251 -7.80 17.14 -2.68
CA LEU A 251 -6.60 17.88 -2.32
C LEU A 251 -5.56 17.87 -3.45
N ILE A 252 -5.34 16.71 -4.05
CA ILE A 252 -4.39 16.53 -5.17
C ILE A 252 -4.84 17.35 -6.39
N LEU A 253 -6.13 17.28 -6.74
CA LEU A 253 -6.68 17.98 -7.89
C LEU A 253 -6.67 19.50 -7.68
N ASP A 254 -6.94 19.99 -6.48
CA ASP A 254 -6.90 21.43 -6.17
C ASP A 254 -5.46 21.97 -6.29
N ALA A 255 -4.48 21.28 -5.71
CA ALA A 255 -3.08 21.65 -5.84
C ALA A 255 -2.57 21.58 -7.29
N TRP A 256 -2.95 20.51 -8.01
CA TRP A 256 -2.58 20.32 -9.42
C TRP A 256 -3.18 21.39 -10.33
N HIS A 257 -4.47 21.69 -10.17
CA HIS A 257 -5.15 22.74 -10.92
C HIS A 257 -4.54 24.12 -10.67
N SER A 258 -4.24 24.44 -9.40
CA SER A 258 -3.58 25.70 -9.03
C SER A 258 -2.20 25.84 -9.69
N ALA A 259 -1.39 24.78 -9.71
CA ALA A 259 -0.08 24.76 -10.33
C ALA A 259 -0.15 24.93 -11.87
N MET A 260 -1.19 24.40 -12.52
CA MET A 260 -1.40 24.57 -13.97
C MET A 260 -1.87 25.98 -14.33
N ASN A 261 -2.73 26.59 -13.52
CA ASN A 261 -3.25 27.95 -13.77
C ASN A 261 -2.20 29.03 -13.53
N SER A 262 -1.30 28.86 -12.57
CA SER A 262 -0.16 29.75 -12.34
C SER A 262 0.76 29.85 -13.59
N LYS A 263 0.72 28.87 -14.51
CA LYS A 263 1.40 28.92 -15.80
C LYS A 263 0.78 29.91 -16.80
N LYS A 264 -0.55 30.06 -16.82
CA LYS A 264 -1.23 30.91 -17.80
C LYS A 264 -0.98 32.40 -17.55
N VAL A 265 -1.00 32.81 -16.25
CA VAL A 265 -0.82 34.23 -15.89
C VAL A 265 0.60 34.73 -16.21
N GLY A 266 1.64 33.88 -16.07
CA GLY A 266 3.03 34.28 -16.36
C GLY A 266 3.41 34.30 -17.85
N SER A 267 2.55 33.76 -18.76
CA SER A 267 2.76 33.84 -20.21
C SER A 267 2.14 35.11 -20.83
N ASP A 268 1.10 35.65 -20.19
CA ASP A 268 0.41 36.85 -20.69
C ASP A 268 1.13 38.14 -20.25
N GLU A 269 1.81 38.16 -19.09
CA GLU A 269 2.62 39.29 -18.65
C GLU A 269 3.96 39.45 -19.45
N ALA A 270 4.51 38.33 -19.98
CA ALA A 270 5.77 38.39 -20.77
C ALA A 270 5.59 38.90 -22.20
N THR A 271 4.35 38.99 -22.70
CA THR A 271 4.04 39.56 -24.03
C THR A 271 3.74 41.03 -23.98
N ASP A 272 3.39 41.62 -22.84
CA ASP A 272 3.08 43.05 -22.70
C ASP A 272 4.32 43.91 -22.40
N GLU A 273 5.41 43.36 -21.83
CA GLU A 273 6.64 44.13 -21.56
C GLU A 273 7.55 44.32 -22.80
N THR A 274 7.31 43.61 -23.90
CA THR A 274 8.13 43.73 -25.11
C THR A 274 7.67 44.85 -26.04
N THR A 275 6.50 45.46 -25.78
CA THR A 275 5.96 46.56 -26.64
C THR A 275 6.17 47.96 -26.02
N ALA A 276 6.68 48.08 -24.77
CA ALA A 276 6.81 49.35 -24.08
C ALA A 276 8.27 49.92 -24.00
N GLN A 277 9.25 49.33 -24.71
CA GLN A 277 10.65 49.80 -24.68
C GLN A 277 11.18 50.35 -26.03
N GLN A 278 10.35 51.04 -26.77
CA GLN A 278 10.81 51.77 -27.94
C GLN A 278 10.27 53.23 -28.03
N GLU A 279 10.27 53.97 -26.93
CA GLU A 279 10.21 55.44 -27.04
C GLU A 279 10.77 56.07 -25.76
N GLY A 280 11.86 56.80 -25.83
CA GLY A 280 12.30 57.74 -24.79
C GLY A 280 13.77 57.73 -24.42
N ALA A 281 14.63 58.15 -25.33
CA ALA A 281 15.98 58.59 -25.00
C ALA A 281 15.97 60.00 -24.40
N GLY A 282 16.65 60.20 -23.26
CA GLY A 282 17.03 61.57 -22.89
C GLY A 282 17.19 61.82 -21.38
N GLN A 283 18.45 61.98 -21.02
CA GLN A 283 18.96 62.81 -19.90
C GLN A 283 19.14 62.22 -18.49
N ASN A 284 20.40 61.93 -18.22
CA ASN A 284 21.11 61.96 -16.95
C ASN A 284 21.51 63.42 -16.58
N PRO A 285 22.06 63.88 -15.43
CA PRO A 285 22.49 63.11 -14.25
C PRO A 285 22.38 63.86 -12.87
N ALA A 286 22.74 63.15 -11.85
CA ALA A 286 23.58 63.53 -10.69
C ALA A 286 23.00 64.18 -9.39
N ARG A 287 23.52 63.61 -8.30
CA ARG A 287 23.79 64.19 -6.91
C ARG A 287 22.64 64.16 -5.94
N PHE A 288 22.80 63.67 -4.73
CA PHE A 288 23.67 63.85 -3.52
C PHE A 288 23.33 62.77 -2.49
N ALA A 289 24.15 62.31 -1.85
CA ALA A 289 24.93 61.91 -0.71
C ALA A 289 24.41 62.36 0.66
N VAL A 290 24.45 61.41 1.60
CA VAL A 290 25.00 61.44 2.95
C VAL A 290 24.13 61.96 4.14
N ASP A 291 24.25 61.20 5.22
CA ASP A 291 24.04 61.42 6.66
C ASP A 291 22.60 61.21 7.20
N ALA A 292 22.39 60.60 8.36
CA ALA A 292 23.19 60.41 9.54
C ALA A 292 22.59 59.34 10.49
N LEU A 293 23.49 58.82 11.25
CA LEU A 293 23.32 57.96 12.41
C LEU A 293 22.49 58.61 13.54
N GLN A 294 21.80 57.81 14.32
CA GLN A 294 21.77 57.73 15.77
C GLN A 294 20.37 57.53 16.39
N GLY A 295 20.25 56.45 17.11
CA GLY A 295 19.79 56.48 18.51
C GLY A 295 18.37 56.03 18.82
N GLY A 296 18.22 54.91 19.55
CA GLY A 296 17.13 54.83 20.50
C GLY A 296 16.35 53.49 20.65
N ARG A 297 16.86 52.63 21.47
CA ARG A 297 16.19 51.66 22.41
C ARG A 297 14.73 51.22 22.18
N ALA A 298 14.62 49.93 21.99
CA ALA A 298 13.77 48.94 22.65
C ALA A 298 12.30 49.23 22.97
N LYS A 299 11.39 48.41 22.42
CA LYS A 299 10.36 47.66 23.18
C LYS A 299 9.87 46.44 22.39
N ASN A 300 9.87 45.30 23.08
CA ASN A 300 9.35 44.03 22.64
C ASN A 300 7.88 44.11 22.21
N ALA A 301 7.59 43.65 20.99
CA ALA A 301 6.27 43.17 20.63
C ALA A 301 6.43 41.96 19.71
N LEU A 302 5.92 40.80 20.15
CA LEU A 302 5.82 39.55 19.38
C LEU A 302 5.09 39.82 18.07
N ILE A 303 5.82 39.80 16.96
CA ILE A 303 5.25 39.75 15.62
C ILE A 303 5.39 38.30 15.13
N LYS A 304 4.25 37.62 15.00
CA LYS A 304 4.17 36.35 14.27
C LYS A 304 4.68 36.58 12.83
N PRO A 305 5.55 35.73 12.29
CA PRO A 305 6.00 35.89 10.93
C PRO A 305 4.84 35.63 9.96
N ARG A 306 4.44 36.63 9.22
CA ARG A 306 3.64 36.51 8.01
C ARG A 306 4.50 35.81 6.96
N ARG A 307 4.31 34.52 6.73
CA ARG A 307 4.92 33.81 5.59
C ARG A 307 4.41 34.45 4.30
N SER A 308 5.32 34.97 3.52
CA SER A 308 5.03 35.52 2.18
C SER A 308 4.70 34.36 1.23
N ARG A 309 3.43 34.18 0.91
CA ARG A 309 2.94 33.24 -0.11
C ARG A 309 3.54 33.46 -1.52
N THR A 310 4.13 34.61 -1.78
CA THR A 310 4.64 35.04 -3.09
C THR A 310 5.94 34.34 -3.54
N VAL A 311 6.82 33.94 -2.60
CA VAL A 311 8.10 33.29 -2.97
C VAL A 311 7.87 31.81 -3.35
N GLU A 312 6.94 31.11 -2.70
CA GLU A 312 6.63 29.71 -3.00
C GLU A 312 5.89 29.54 -4.36
N GLN A 313 5.05 30.50 -4.73
CA GLN A 313 4.36 30.47 -6.03
C GLN A 313 5.30 30.69 -7.20
N SER A 314 6.35 31.52 -7.04
CA SER A 314 7.35 31.74 -8.09
C SER A 314 8.24 30.49 -8.35
N THR A 315 8.50 29.70 -7.30
CA THR A 315 9.32 28.48 -7.41
C THR A 315 8.56 27.33 -8.08
N LEU A 316 7.26 27.17 -7.77
CA LEU A 316 6.38 26.23 -8.46
C LEU A 316 6.27 26.54 -9.96
N SER A 317 6.11 27.81 -10.29
CA SER A 317 6.03 28.28 -11.69
C SER A 317 7.33 28.04 -12.45
N SER A 318 8.51 28.24 -11.83
CA SER A 318 9.81 28.04 -12.48
C SER A 318 10.16 26.56 -12.67
N SER A 319 9.86 25.68 -11.71
CA SER A 319 10.13 24.25 -11.82
C SER A 319 9.32 23.57 -12.92
N LEU A 320 8.07 24.01 -13.13
CA LEU A 320 7.24 23.53 -14.25
C LEU A 320 7.60 24.19 -15.60
N ARG A 321 8.30 25.34 -15.62
CA ARG A 321 8.81 25.97 -16.85
C ARG A 321 10.03 25.24 -17.43
N ILE A 322 10.89 24.65 -16.61
CA ILE A 322 12.12 23.96 -17.04
C ILE A 322 11.82 22.69 -17.85
N LEU A 323 10.63 22.08 -17.67
CA LEU A 323 10.16 20.95 -18.50
C LEU A 323 9.98 21.30 -20.01
N ALA A 324 10.13 22.53 -20.37
CA ALA A 324 9.93 23.03 -21.75
C ALA A 324 11.23 23.23 -22.57
N VAL A 325 12.42 22.97 -22.01
CA VAL A 325 13.69 23.47 -22.63
C VAL A 325 14.76 22.39 -22.83
N ALA A 326 14.50 21.11 -22.61
CA ALA A 326 15.51 20.08 -22.85
C ALA A 326 15.05 19.14 -23.98
N ASP A 327 15.24 19.51 -25.22
CA ASP A 327 15.68 18.71 -26.36
C ASP A 327 15.36 19.48 -27.66
N GLY A 328 16.33 19.49 -28.58
CA GLY A 328 16.39 20.35 -29.76
C GLY A 328 15.39 20.12 -30.89
N ASP A 329 14.20 19.55 -30.60
CA ASP A 329 13.03 19.57 -31.46
C ASP A 329 11.84 20.09 -30.66
N THR A 330 11.43 21.30 -30.96
CA THR A 330 10.46 22.12 -30.24
C THR A 330 9.06 21.52 -30.28
N VAL A 331 8.77 20.53 -29.42
CA VAL A 331 7.40 20.23 -29.00
C VAL A 331 7.11 21.12 -27.80
N MET A 332 6.32 22.16 -28.01
CA MET A 332 5.77 23.03 -26.95
C MET A 332 5.42 22.21 -25.72
N GLY A 333 6.05 22.45 -24.58
CA GLY A 333 6.10 21.62 -23.38
C GLY A 333 4.79 20.98 -23.00
N ALA A 334 4.66 19.68 -23.25
CA ALA A 334 3.47 18.92 -22.90
C ALA A 334 3.28 18.92 -21.37
N THR A 335 2.14 19.40 -20.91
CA THR A 335 1.76 19.33 -19.49
C THR A 335 1.83 17.89 -19.01
N PRO A 336 2.49 17.59 -17.87
CA PRO A 336 2.52 16.23 -17.33
C PRO A 336 1.13 15.64 -17.16
N LEU A 337 0.98 14.34 -17.41
CA LEU A 337 -0.28 13.63 -17.22
C LEU A 337 -0.39 13.17 -15.76
N LEU A 338 -1.47 13.51 -15.10
CA LEU A 338 -1.84 12.90 -13.82
C LEU A 338 -2.69 11.66 -14.08
N VAL A 339 -2.22 10.50 -13.60
CA VAL A 339 -3.02 9.28 -13.54
C VAL A 339 -3.55 9.12 -12.11
N ILE A 340 -4.86 8.99 -11.93
CA ILE A 340 -5.47 8.71 -10.61
C ILE A 340 -6.05 7.31 -10.63
N VAL A 341 -5.62 6.46 -9.70
CA VAL A 341 -6.17 5.12 -9.50
C VAL A 341 -6.78 5.03 -8.09
N PRO A 342 -8.12 5.16 -7.96
CA PRO A 342 -8.78 5.07 -6.66
C PRO A 342 -8.72 3.64 -6.10
N ARG A 343 -8.58 3.52 -4.77
CA ARG A 343 -8.48 2.22 -4.08
C ARG A 343 -9.73 1.35 -4.20
N HIS A 344 -10.90 1.97 -4.35
CA HIS A 344 -12.19 1.30 -4.34
C HIS A 344 -12.99 1.61 -5.61
N PRO A 345 -13.49 0.59 -6.32
CA PRO A 345 -14.24 0.77 -7.58
C PRO A 345 -15.47 1.66 -7.44
N GLN A 346 -16.14 1.62 -6.28
CA GLN A 346 -17.34 2.42 -6.00
C GLN A 346 -17.10 3.93 -6.06
N ARG A 347 -15.82 4.36 -6.12
CA ARG A 347 -15.43 5.77 -6.17
C ARG A 347 -15.03 6.26 -7.55
N PHE A 348 -15.01 5.39 -8.55
CA PHE A 348 -14.56 5.79 -9.89
C PHE A 348 -15.38 6.95 -10.45
N ASP A 349 -16.71 6.88 -10.36
CA ASP A 349 -17.59 7.95 -10.84
C ASP A 349 -17.50 9.22 -9.99
N ASP A 350 -17.37 9.09 -8.67
CA ASP A 350 -17.17 10.24 -7.77
C ASP A 350 -15.88 11.00 -8.13
N VAL A 351 -14.77 10.26 -8.38
CA VAL A 351 -13.49 10.87 -8.76
C VAL A 351 -13.57 11.49 -10.15
N ALA A 352 -14.23 10.85 -11.12
CA ALA A 352 -14.47 11.43 -12.43
C ALA A 352 -15.20 12.77 -12.33
N LYS A 353 -16.22 12.83 -11.50
CA LYS A 353 -16.99 14.06 -11.23
C LYS A 353 -16.12 15.14 -10.60
N LEU A 354 -15.29 14.79 -9.61
CA LEU A 354 -14.34 15.74 -9.00
C LEU A 354 -13.39 16.38 -10.01
N VAL A 355 -12.93 15.62 -11.01
CA VAL A 355 -12.05 16.12 -12.07
C VAL A 355 -12.79 17.10 -12.98
N THR A 356 -13.98 16.71 -13.46
CA THR A 356 -14.76 17.53 -14.39
C THR A 356 -15.32 18.81 -13.76
N GLU A 357 -15.70 18.79 -12.48
CA GLU A 357 -16.12 19.96 -11.72
C GLU A 357 -15.02 21.04 -11.59
N ARG A 358 -13.76 20.66 -11.74
CA ARG A 358 -12.60 21.57 -11.75
C ARG A 358 -12.23 22.06 -13.16
N GLY A 359 -13.00 21.72 -14.18
CA GLY A 359 -12.72 22.08 -15.58
C GLY A 359 -11.51 21.35 -16.16
N LEU A 360 -11.06 20.25 -15.54
CA LEU A 360 -9.95 19.45 -16.04
C LEU A 360 -10.44 18.44 -17.08
N CYS A 361 -9.69 18.31 -18.19
CA CYS A 361 -9.98 17.30 -19.21
C CYS A 361 -9.68 15.91 -18.70
N LEU A 362 -10.70 15.05 -18.65
CA LEU A 362 -10.67 13.67 -18.17
C LEU A 362 -10.77 12.69 -19.32
N GLN A 363 -9.98 11.61 -19.26
CA GLN A 363 -10.24 10.34 -19.96
C GLN A 363 -10.24 9.18 -18.97
N ARG A 364 -10.91 8.09 -19.32
CA ARG A 364 -10.98 6.88 -18.49
C ARG A 364 -10.18 5.74 -19.13
N ARG A 365 -9.55 4.90 -18.32
CA ARG A 365 -8.89 3.67 -18.76
C ARG A 365 -9.87 2.72 -19.46
N SER A 366 -11.11 2.63 -18.98
CA SER A 366 -12.17 1.78 -19.53
C SER A 366 -12.59 2.16 -20.97
N GLU A 367 -12.33 3.39 -21.41
CA GLU A 367 -12.61 3.84 -22.78
C GLU A 367 -11.66 3.25 -23.82
N ASP A 368 -10.51 2.74 -23.38
CA ASP A 368 -9.51 2.03 -24.18
C ASP A 368 -8.96 2.78 -25.41
N ASN A 369 -9.02 4.11 -25.38
CA ASN A 369 -8.61 4.99 -26.46
C ASN A 369 -7.17 5.54 -26.27
N ALA A 370 -6.60 6.11 -27.32
CA ALA A 370 -5.38 6.92 -27.21
C ALA A 370 -5.64 8.15 -26.33
N ILE A 371 -4.66 8.52 -25.51
CA ILE A 371 -4.78 9.64 -24.58
C ILE A 371 -4.46 10.95 -25.31
N ALA A 372 -5.44 11.84 -25.39
CA ALA A 372 -5.28 13.12 -26.04
C ALA A 372 -4.26 14.01 -25.31
N LEU A 373 -3.51 14.82 -26.03
CA LEU A 373 -2.55 15.78 -25.44
C LEU A 373 -3.23 16.79 -24.50
N THR A 374 -4.50 17.08 -24.76
CA THR A 374 -5.35 17.95 -23.93
C THR A 374 -5.84 17.30 -22.64
N THR A 375 -5.67 15.97 -22.48
CA THR A 375 -6.09 15.27 -21.26
C THR A 375 -5.18 15.67 -20.09
N HIS A 376 -5.78 16.21 -19.03
CA HIS A 376 -5.08 16.59 -17.81
C HIS A 376 -5.01 15.43 -16.82
N VAL A 377 -6.07 14.64 -16.76
CA VAL A 377 -6.22 13.50 -15.81
C VAL A 377 -6.69 12.26 -16.55
N LEU A 378 -5.98 11.15 -16.34
CA LEU A 378 -6.40 9.81 -16.73
C LEU A 378 -6.88 9.07 -15.50
N LEU A 379 -8.16 8.69 -15.48
CA LEU A 379 -8.71 7.88 -14.40
C LEU A 379 -8.47 6.39 -14.69
N GLY A 380 -7.70 5.75 -13.84
CA GLY A 380 -7.52 4.30 -13.85
C GLY A 380 -8.70 3.61 -13.17
N ASP A 381 -9.80 3.47 -13.86
CA ASP A 381 -11.06 2.87 -13.41
C ASP A 381 -11.10 1.35 -13.64
N SER A 382 -9.98 0.69 -13.38
CA SER A 382 -9.80 -0.75 -13.47
C SER A 382 -9.22 -1.33 -12.18
N MET A 383 -9.38 -2.64 -12.00
CA MET A 383 -8.87 -3.34 -10.83
C MET A 383 -7.81 -4.37 -11.23
N GLY A 384 -6.78 -4.49 -10.37
CA GLY A 384 -5.76 -5.52 -10.55
C GLY A 384 -4.60 -5.12 -11.46
N GLU A 385 -4.53 -3.87 -11.96
CA GLU A 385 -3.53 -3.39 -12.92
C GLU A 385 -2.43 -2.51 -12.28
N MET A 386 -2.25 -2.55 -10.96
CA MET A 386 -1.34 -1.61 -10.27
C MET A 386 0.12 -1.72 -10.71
N PHE A 387 0.64 -2.93 -10.97
CA PHE A 387 2.01 -3.08 -11.49
C PHE A 387 2.17 -2.45 -12.87
N ALA A 388 1.15 -2.56 -13.73
CA ALA A 388 1.15 -1.91 -15.04
C ALA A 388 1.16 -0.39 -14.92
N TRP A 389 0.36 0.18 -14.02
CA TRP A 389 0.34 1.60 -13.74
C TRP A 389 1.67 2.12 -13.19
N TYR A 390 2.25 1.43 -12.20
CA TYR A 390 3.57 1.80 -11.68
C TYR A 390 4.64 1.75 -12.76
N ALA A 391 4.70 0.67 -13.55
CA ALA A 391 5.71 0.51 -14.59
C ALA A 391 5.55 1.49 -15.76
N ALA A 392 4.34 2.02 -16.00
CA ALA A 392 4.07 3.01 -17.05
C ALA A 392 4.30 4.47 -16.59
N ALA A 393 4.35 4.73 -15.29
CA ALA A 393 4.52 6.07 -14.73
C ALA A 393 5.99 6.41 -14.46
N ASP A 394 6.34 7.69 -14.58
CA ASP A 394 7.69 8.18 -14.28
C ASP A 394 7.89 8.33 -12.75
N LEU A 395 6.85 8.65 -11.98
CA LEU A 395 6.88 8.67 -10.53
C LEU A 395 5.48 8.39 -9.95
N ALA A 396 5.41 7.99 -8.67
CA ALA A 396 4.16 7.65 -8.03
C ALA A 396 4.03 8.25 -6.62
N PHE A 397 2.88 8.86 -6.36
CA PHE A 397 2.41 9.15 -5.01
C PHE A 397 1.62 7.93 -4.47
N ILE A 398 1.91 7.52 -3.25
CA ILE A 398 1.21 6.41 -2.60
C ILE A 398 0.02 6.93 -1.80
N GLY A 399 -1.18 6.63 -2.27
CA GLY A 399 -2.43 7.04 -1.64
C GLY A 399 -2.64 6.43 -0.25
N GLY A 400 -3.57 6.99 0.51
CA GLY A 400 -3.79 6.69 1.92
C GLY A 400 -2.71 7.24 2.84
N SER A 401 -1.76 8.01 2.32
CA SER A 401 -0.66 8.57 3.08
C SER A 401 -0.77 10.08 3.34
N LEU A 402 -1.55 10.80 2.52
CA LEU A 402 -1.78 12.23 2.69
C LEU A 402 -2.81 12.51 3.80
N LYS A 403 -3.80 11.63 3.93
CA LYS A 403 -4.77 11.62 5.03
C LYS A 403 -4.52 10.41 5.93
N ASP A 404 -5.16 10.34 7.11
CA ASP A 404 -4.88 9.32 8.13
C ASP A 404 -5.50 7.94 7.78
N TYR A 405 -5.07 7.38 6.63
CA TYR A 405 -5.41 6.01 6.22
C TYR A 405 -4.24 5.03 6.30
N GLY A 406 -3.03 5.48 6.67
CA GLY A 406 -1.88 4.64 6.96
C GLY A 406 -1.10 4.14 5.75
N SER A 407 -1.24 4.78 4.58
CA SER A 407 -0.60 4.42 3.31
C SER A 407 -1.11 3.11 2.68
N GLN A 408 -0.96 3.01 1.37
CA GLN A 408 -1.07 1.79 0.59
C GLN A 408 0.32 1.18 0.34
N ASN A 409 0.38 0.10 -0.47
CA ASN A 409 1.61 -0.64 -0.71
C ASN A 409 2.58 0.13 -1.62
N LEU A 410 3.72 0.55 -1.09
CA LEU A 410 4.79 1.19 -1.86
C LEU A 410 5.77 0.18 -2.48
N ILE A 411 5.75 -1.08 -2.01
CA ILE A 411 6.72 -2.10 -2.42
C ILE A 411 6.55 -2.42 -3.90
N GLU A 412 5.30 -2.45 -4.42
CA GLU A 412 5.01 -2.70 -5.83
C GLU A 412 5.69 -1.66 -6.75
N ALA A 413 5.66 -0.37 -6.37
CA ALA A 413 6.37 0.70 -7.07
C ALA A 413 7.90 0.47 -7.05
N CYS A 414 8.46 0.14 -5.88
CA CYS A 414 9.88 -0.14 -5.73
C CYS A 414 10.34 -1.34 -6.56
N VAL A 415 9.53 -2.39 -6.67
CA VAL A 415 9.83 -3.60 -7.46
C VAL A 415 10.07 -3.26 -8.94
N VAL A 416 9.24 -2.40 -9.51
CA VAL A 416 9.40 -1.96 -10.92
C VAL A 416 10.34 -0.76 -11.07
N GLY A 417 10.75 -0.16 -9.96
CA GLY A 417 11.69 0.96 -9.93
C GLY A 417 11.05 2.32 -10.17
N THR A 418 9.76 2.47 -9.89
CA THR A 418 9.09 3.77 -9.96
C THR A 418 9.40 4.56 -8.69
N PRO A 419 9.99 5.78 -8.79
CA PRO A 419 10.23 6.66 -7.65
C PRO A 419 8.97 6.95 -6.86
N VAL A 420 9.08 6.98 -5.53
CA VAL A 420 7.94 7.08 -4.63
C VAL A 420 7.90 8.42 -3.89
N LEU A 421 6.73 9.06 -3.90
CA LEU A 421 6.36 10.14 -2.98
C LEU A 421 5.35 9.61 -1.95
N ILE A 422 5.57 9.90 -0.66
CA ILE A 422 4.74 9.36 0.42
C ILE A 422 4.42 10.41 1.47
N GLY A 423 3.15 10.52 1.84
CA GLY A 423 2.66 11.44 2.85
C GLY A 423 2.95 11.00 4.29
N PRO A 424 2.53 11.80 5.29
CA PRO A 424 2.88 11.61 6.70
C PRO A 424 2.24 10.37 7.35
N SER A 425 1.11 9.87 6.82
CA SER A 425 0.40 8.73 7.40
C SER A 425 0.85 7.41 6.77
N THR A 426 1.66 6.63 7.49
CA THR A 426 2.28 5.40 6.95
C THR A 426 2.10 4.16 7.84
N TYR A 427 1.23 4.20 8.86
CA TYR A 427 1.19 3.17 9.91
C TYR A 427 0.89 1.74 9.42
N ASN A 428 0.24 1.54 8.25
CA ASN A 428 0.04 0.21 7.66
C ASN A 428 1.32 -0.36 7.03
N PHE A 429 2.23 0.52 6.59
CA PHE A 429 3.50 0.18 5.96
C PHE A 429 4.68 0.90 6.62
N ALA A 430 4.59 1.23 7.91
CA ALA A 430 5.53 2.11 8.61
C ALA A 430 7.00 1.68 8.47
N GLU A 431 7.28 0.40 8.56
CA GLU A 431 8.64 -0.13 8.42
C GLU A 431 9.15 -0.01 6.99
N ALA A 432 8.35 -0.45 6.01
CA ALA A 432 8.72 -0.36 4.60
C ALA A 432 8.88 1.10 4.16
N ALA A 433 7.98 2.00 4.60
CA ALA A 433 8.06 3.43 4.32
C ALA A 433 9.34 4.05 4.92
N ARG A 434 9.63 3.77 6.20
CA ARG A 434 10.85 4.25 6.86
C ARG A 434 12.10 3.75 6.14
N ALA A 435 12.17 2.47 5.80
CA ALA A 435 13.32 1.91 5.11
C ALA A 435 13.49 2.48 3.70
N ALA A 436 12.40 2.66 2.95
CA ALA A 436 12.42 3.28 1.62
C ALA A 436 12.87 4.75 1.66
N LEU A 437 12.42 5.52 2.66
CA LEU A 437 12.89 6.89 2.90
C LEU A 437 14.39 6.93 3.24
N THR A 438 14.84 6.02 4.11
CA THR A 438 16.26 5.97 4.55
C THR A 438 17.20 5.61 3.40
N CYS A 439 16.81 4.72 2.49
CA CYS A 439 17.66 4.31 1.36
C CYS A 439 17.50 5.21 0.12
N GLY A 440 16.64 6.23 0.16
CA GLY A 440 16.41 7.15 -0.96
C GLY A 440 15.46 6.61 -2.04
N ALA A 441 14.79 5.48 -1.83
CA ALA A 441 13.77 4.94 -2.73
C ALA A 441 12.46 5.74 -2.71
N ALA A 442 12.22 6.48 -1.62
CA ALA A 442 11.06 7.33 -1.43
C ALA A 442 11.46 8.71 -0.91
N ARG A 443 10.62 9.72 -1.18
CA ARG A 443 10.68 11.06 -0.57
C ARG A 443 9.40 11.32 0.20
N ALA A 444 9.53 11.96 1.37
CA ALA A 444 8.40 12.39 2.17
C ALA A 444 7.83 13.70 1.62
N ILE A 445 6.51 13.81 1.66
CA ILE A 445 5.78 15.05 1.40
C ILE A 445 5.01 15.46 2.66
N SER A 446 4.76 16.75 2.84
CA SER A 446 3.98 17.29 3.96
C SER A 446 2.47 17.38 3.66
N ASP A 447 2.12 17.80 2.45
CA ASP A 447 0.77 18.09 1.99
C ASP A 447 0.65 17.98 0.47
N ALA A 448 -0.50 18.36 -0.08
CA ALA A 448 -0.77 18.27 -1.52
C ALA A 448 0.01 19.32 -2.35
N ASP A 449 0.27 20.49 -1.80
CA ASP A 449 1.04 21.53 -2.47
C ASP A 449 2.53 21.11 -2.57
N ASP A 450 3.07 20.55 -1.48
CA ASP A 450 4.41 19.96 -1.47
C ASP A 450 4.52 18.76 -2.43
N LEU A 451 3.46 17.91 -2.50
CA LEU A 451 3.41 16.82 -3.48
C LEU A 451 3.59 17.35 -4.90
N VAL A 452 2.76 18.32 -5.31
CA VAL A 452 2.79 18.87 -6.68
C VAL A 452 4.12 19.57 -6.97
N ARG A 453 4.69 20.29 -5.99
CA ARG A 453 6.01 20.90 -6.10
C ARG A 453 7.09 19.84 -6.34
N GLN A 454 7.14 18.77 -5.54
CA GLN A 454 8.14 17.71 -5.68
C GLN A 454 7.95 16.91 -6.98
N VAL A 455 6.71 16.71 -7.44
CA VAL A 455 6.43 16.17 -8.78
C VAL A 455 7.09 17.03 -9.85
N GLY A 456 6.89 18.35 -9.79
CA GLY A 456 7.51 19.29 -10.74
C GLY A 456 9.04 19.22 -10.73
N GLU A 457 9.65 19.21 -9.53
CA GLU A 457 11.10 19.12 -9.38
C GLU A 457 11.69 17.82 -9.96
N LEU A 458 11.07 16.68 -9.65
CA LEU A 458 11.57 15.38 -10.09
C LEU A 458 11.39 15.14 -11.59
N LEU A 459 10.30 15.66 -12.17
CA LEU A 459 10.06 15.54 -13.61
C LEU A 459 10.90 16.54 -14.43
N ALA A 460 11.35 17.65 -13.82
CA ALA A 460 12.19 18.64 -14.46
C ALA A 460 13.70 18.37 -14.31
N ASP A 461 14.10 17.41 -13.49
CA ASP A 461 15.51 17.11 -13.20
C ASP A 461 16.22 16.52 -14.42
N ALA A 462 16.82 17.37 -15.22
CA ALA A 462 17.63 16.96 -16.38
C ALA A 462 19.00 16.35 -15.98
N GLY A 463 19.37 16.40 -14.69
CA GLY A 463 20.66 15.95 -14.21
C GLY A 463 21.84 16.82 -14.65
N GLN A 464 23.02 16.46 -14.15
CA GLN A 464 24.29 17.03 -14.64
C GLN A 464 24.92 16.05 -15.64
N PRO A 465 25.65 16.54 -16.65
CA PRO A 465 26.33 15.66 -17.61
C PRO A 465 27.18 14.59 -16.88
N GLY A 466 26.94 13.33 -17.19
CA GLY A 466 27.66 12.18 -16.58
C GLY A 466 27.23 11.79 -15.17
N GLN A 467 26.21 12.45 -14.59
CA GLN A 467 25.64 12.05 -13.31
C GLN A 467 24.18 11.59 -13.47
N PRO A 468 23.76 10.55 -12.73
CA PRO A 468 22.36 10.13 -12.76
C PRO A 468 21.46 11.22 -12.19
N THR A 469 20.28 11.39 -12.78
CA THR A 469 19.24 12.29 -12.27
C THR A 469 18.76 11.82 -10.89
N GLN A 470 18.08 12.67 -10.14
CA GLN A 470 17.48 12.26 -8.88
C GLN A 470 16.42 11.17 -9.09
N HIS A 471 15.64 11.30 -10.16
CA HIS A 471 14.71 10.27 -10.60
C HIS A 471 15.41 8.91 -10.78
N GLN A 472 16.53 8.87 -11.52
CA GLN A 472 17.30 7.63 -11.74
C GLN A 472 17.84 7.07 -10.42
N ARG A 473 18.40 7.90 -9.53
CA ARG A 473 18.87 7.49 -8.20
C ARG A 473 17.75 6.87 -7.36
N MET A 474 16.57 7.49 -7.33
CA MET A 474 15.41 6.96 -6.61
C MET A 474 14.93 5.63 -7.21
N SER A 475 14.89 5.53 -8.53
CA SER A 475 14.50 4.31 -9.26
C SER A 475 15.43 3.13 -8.90
N GLU A 476 16.73 3.35 -8.93
CA GLU A 476 17.75 2.35 -8.62
C GLU A 476 17.71 1.95 -7.14
N ALA A 477 17.60 2.94 -6.24
CA ALA A 477 17.42 2.71 -4.81
C ALA A 477 16.14 1.88 -4.52
N GLY A 478 15.05 2.13 -5.26
CA GLY A 478 13.80 1.36 -5.15
C GLY A 478 13.97 -0.11 -5.52
N ARG A 479 14.59 -0.40 -6.67
CA ARG A 479 14.85 -1.79 -7.09
C ARG A 479 15.79 -2.50 -6.11
N GLU A 480 16.85 -1.84 -5.67
CA GLU A 480 17.79 -2.40 -4.70
C GLU A 480 17.11 -2.64 -3.34
N PHE A 481 16.28 -1.71 -2.89
CA PHE A 481 15.47 -1.87 -1.67
C PHE A 481 14.57 -3.10 -1.76
N ALA A 482 13.81 -3.25 -2.85
CA ALA A 482 12.96 -4.41 -3.06
C ALA A 482 13.79 -5.71 -3.08
N ARG A 483 14.92 -5.74 -3.80
CA ARG A 483 15.81 -6.89 -3.92
C ARG A 483 16.41 -7.33 -2.57
N ARG A 484 16.87 -6.41 -1.75
CA ARG A 484 17.47 -6.69 -0.42
C ARG A 484 16.49 -7.30 0.57
N HIS A 485 15.21 -6.96 0.45
CA HIS A 485 14.18 -7.45 1.37
C HIS A 485 13.54 -8.76 0.92
N ARG A 486 13.91 -9.30 -0.23
CA ARG A 486 13.43 -10.60 -0.75
C ARG A 486 13.91 -11.79 0.09
N GLY A 487 13.31 -12.95 -0.18
CA GLY A 487 13.65 -14.23 0.43
C GLY A 487 12.85 -14.60 1.67
N ALA A 488 11.83 -13.82 2.01
CA ALA A 488 10.94 -14.12 3.14
C ALA A 488 10.20 -15.45 2.93
N THR A 489 9.79 -15.75 1.70
CA THR A 489 9.13 -17.01 1.32
C THR A 489 10.05 -18.21 1.53
N ALA A 490 11.29 -18.14 1.06
CA ALA A 490 12.27 -19.22 1.22
C ALA A 490 12.58 -19.49 2.70
N ARG A 491 12.81 -18.41 3.49
CA ARG A 491 13.02 -18.54 4.95
C ARG A 491 11.80 -19.10 5.67
N SER A 492 10.58 -18.68 5.27
CA SER A 492 9.32 -19.23 5.83
C SER A 492 9.15 -20.71 5.48
N LEU A 493 9.50 -21.12 4.25
CA LEU A 493 9.48 -22.52 3.83
C LEU A 493 10.47 -23.39 4.62
N THR A 494 11.66 -22.89 4.90
CA THR A 494 12.65 -23.56 5.76
C THR A 494 12.05 -23.77 7.15
N LEU A 495 11.50 -22.73 7.77
CA LEU A 495 10.86 -22.80 9.08
C LEU A 495 9.70 -23.82 9.11
N ILE A 496 8.85 -23.86 8.07
CA ILE A 496 7.77 -24.84 7.92
C ILE A 496 8.35 -26.25 7.82
N SER A 497 9.38 -26.43 7.00
CA SER A 497 10.00 -27.75 6.78
C SER A 497 10.63 -28.32 8.05
N GLU A 498 11.18 -27.50 8.91
CA GLU A 498 11.73 -27.88 10.22
C GLU A 498 10.63 -28.38 11.17
N VAL A 499 9.48 -27.70 11.18
CA VAL A 499 8.33 -28.09 12.02
C VAL A 499 7.61 -29.35 11.50
N MET A 500 7.70 -29.65 10.20
CA MET A 500 7.08 -30.82 9.56
C MET A 500 7.92 -32.11 9.62
N ARG A 501 9.19 -32.03 10.04
CA ARG A 501 10.05 -33.19 10.27
C ARG A 501 9.62 -33.94 11.54
#